data_03c321cf89ee360cce1ca10fd2d8e314
#
_entry.id   03c321cf89ee360cce1ca10fd2d8e314
#
_cell.length_a   1.000
_cell.length_b   1.000
_cell.length_c   1.000
_cell.angle_alpha   90.00
_cell.angle_beta   90.00
_cell.angle_gamma   90.00
#
_symmetry.space_group_name_H-M   'P 1'
#
loop_
_entity.id
_entity.type
_entity.pdbx_description
1 polymer ?
#
loop_
_entity_poly.entity_id
_entity_poly.type
_entity_poly.pdbx_seq_one_letter_code
_entity_poly.pdbx_strand_id
1 'polypeptide(L)'
;MGKLLCDSTATFQSPSPTVPWREPSTVAVSLEDVDLVDQSAAAAAVDAVEKTMAAATTTAWDEVFGLEEAQRRHLSRLHARGVLWKHPGKDESSASVVFRLSHGGEVSSDGNCLFTASQKAMEARGIDARDLRRRTVRRFLEDFRSASEEEKEVITDAIRHMYSPDLKSGWGIHIVQEEKLLAKKDERESLDSAIEELLQIGMHRETAAESIYRERCLPVNDGLSWSKYMSISGSTEDEYDIITLQYTEDGLLSVDENREGRAAAFGDDIAIECLATEFKREIYVVQAHGSDGMVEEENCVFFLPHKPRSEVLEVPVFLFMKGTGWCGGGADHYEPLIANPSPLISHEKVALVL
;
A
#
# COMPACT_ATOMS: atom_id res chain seq x y z
N MET A 1 29.54 20.73 -5.02
CA MET A 1 30.02 19.36 -4.77
C MET A 1 30.03 19.15 -3.27
N GLY A 2 28.97 18.59 -2.69
CA GLY A 2 28.87 18.25 -1.28
C GLY A 2 28.28 16.84 -1.19
N LYS A 3 29.11 15.87 -0.80
CA LYS A 3 28.67 14.51 -0.46
C LYS A 3 27.92 14.56 0.86
N LEU A 4 26.65 14.21 0.86
CA LEU A 4 25.89 13.88 2.06
C LEU A 4 26.24 12.44 2.45
N LEU A 5 26.93 12.28 3.56
CA LEU A 5 27.15 11.01 4.26
C LEU A 5 25.90 10.76 5.11
N CYS A 6 25.15 9.73 4.79
CA CYS A 6 24.14 9.17 5.70
C CYS A 6 24.85 8.24 6.69
N ASP A 7 25.09 8.71 7.90
CA ASP A 7 25.42 7.84 9.03
C ASP A 7 24.12 7.26 9.60
N SER A 8 23.83 6.01 9.20
CA SER A 8 22.68 5.25 9.73
C SER A 8 23.17 4.33 10.87
N THR A 9 23.35 4.91 12.06
CA THR A 9 23.40 4.15 13.30
C THR A 9 22.59 4.84 14.37
N ALA A 10 21.25 4.72 14.27
CA ALA A 10 20.37 4.98 15.38
C ALA A 10 19.59 3.70 15.68
N THR A 11 20.13 2.89 16.60
CA THR A 11 19.40 1.84 17.28
C THR A 11 18.35 2.48 18.18
N PHE A 12 17.12 2.59 17.72
CA PHE A 12 15.99 2.90 18.58
C PHE A 12 15.52 1.62 19.26
N GLN A 13 15.95 1.42 20.51
CA GLN A 13 15.27 0.53 21.43
C GLN A 13 14.16 1.34 22.12
N SER A 14 12.92 1.21 21.64
CA SER A 14 11.73 1.59 22.39
C SER A 14 11.06 0.31 22.92
N PRO A 15 10.58 0.28 24.18
CA PRO A 15 9.79 -0.82 24.68
C PRO A 15 8.44 -0.82 23.97
N SER A 16 8.15 -1.87 23.22
CA SER A 16 6.92 -2.01 22.45
C SER A 16 5.75 -2.37 23.37
N PRO A 17 4.69 -1.56 23.47
CA PRO A 17 3.37 -2.08 23.75
C PRO A 17 2.88 -2.85 22.50
N THR A 18 2.19 -3.95 22.72
CA THR A 18 1.50 -4.70 21.66
C THR A 18 0.35 -3.86 21.12
N VAL A 19 0.60 -3.16 20.03
CA VAL A 19 -0.36 -2.24 19.42
C VAL A 19 -0.95 -2.88 18.18
N PRO A 20 -2.31 -2.88 18.00
CA PRO A 20 -2.97 -3.47 16.83
C PRO A 20 -2.56 -2.85 15.49
N TRP A 21 -2.05 -1.62 15.50
CA TRP A 21 -1.62 -0.84 14.34
C TRP A 21 -0.10 -0.66 14.36
N ARG A 22 0.62 -1.76 14.24
CA ARG A 22 2.08 -1.77 14.20
C ARG A 22 2.55 -1.30 12.83
N GLU A 23 3.63 -0.49 12.81
CA GLU A 23 4.37 -0.24 11.57
C GLU A 23 4.68 -1.58 10.87
N PRO A 24 4.49 -1.69 9.55
CA PRO A 24 4.79 -2.90 8.83
C PRO A 24 6.26 -3.24 9.05
N SER A 25 6.52 -4.37 9.69
CA SER A 25 7.89 -4.87 9.83
C SER A 25 8.38 -5.19 8.43
N THR A 26 9.32 -4.43 7.93
CA THR A 26 9.98 -4.71 6.65
C THR A 26 10.73 -6.02 6.81
N VAL A 27 10.22 -7.08 6.20
CA VAL A 27 10.90 -8.38 6.17
C VAL A 27 11.79 -8.40 4.94
N ALA A 28 13.09 -8.22 5.15
CA ALA A 28 14.05 -8.52 4.11
C ALA A 28 14.02 -10.03 3.84
N VAL A 29 13.76 -10.43 2.60
CA VAL A 29 13.79 -11.84 2.22
C VAL A 29 15.25 -12.27 2.16
N SER A 30 15.71 -13.00 3.19
CA SER A 30 16.99 -13.68 3.18
C SER A 30 16.85 -14.95 2.34
N LEU A 31 17.74 -15.11 1.39
CA LEU A 31 17.83 -16.33 0.56
C LEU A 31 18.62 -17.38 1.33
N GLU A 32 17.96 -18.15 2.19
CA GLU A 32 18.58 -19.31 2.80
C GLU A 32 18.36 -20.56 1.97
N ASP A 33 19.42 -21.38 1.81
CA ASP A 33 19.36 -22.67 1.11
C ASP A 33 18.66 -23.68 2.00
N VAL A 34 17.47 -24.11 1.63
CA VAL A 34 16.78 -25.23 2.29
C VAL A 34 16.99 -26.50 1.48
N ASP A 35 17.84 -27.40 2.01
CA ASP A 35 18.01 -28.75 1.46
C ASP A 35 16.80 -29.63 1.81
N LEU A 36 15.98 -29.99 0.82
CA LEU A 36 14.87 -30.92 0.97
C LEU A 36 15.17 -32.26 0.30
N VAL A 37 14.96 -33.32 1.07
CA VAL A 37 15.27 -34.72 0.74
C VAL A 37 14.32 -35.33 -0.31
N ASP A 38 14.92 -36.07 -1.18
CA ASP A 38 14.53 -36.95 -2.33
C ASP A 38 13.15 -37.64 -2.28
N GLN A 39 12.36 -37.47 -3.38
CA GLN A 39 11.34 -38.46 -3.83
C GLN A 39 11.26 -38.52 -5.37
N SER A 40 11.80 -39.59 -5.92
CA SER A 40 11.99 -39.83 -7.33
C SER A 40 10.88 -40.64 -7.98
N ALA A 41 9.63 -40.18 -8.09
CA ALA A 41 8.60 -40.92 -8.82
C ALA A 41 7.64 -40.09 -9.71
N ALA A 42 7.79 -38.77 -9.77
CA ALA A 42 6.87 -37.88 -10.49
C ALA A 42 7.48 -37.23 -11.77
N ALA A 43 8.69 -37.59 -12.15
CA ALA A 43 9.46 -36.87 -13.19
C ALA A 43 8.91 -36.98 -14.62
N ALA A 44 8.24 -38.07 -14.98
CA ALA A 44 7.80 -38.30 -16.39
C ALA A 44 6.49 -37.59 -16.77
N ALA A 45 5.63 -37.27 -15.80
CA ALA A 45 4.38 -36.52 -16.06
C ALA A 45 4.58 -35.01 -16.12
N VAL A 46 5.67 -34.52 -15.50
CA VAL A 46 6.01 -33.11 -15.37
C VAL A 46 6.57 -32.55 -16.67
N ASP A 47 7.37 -33.34 -17.40
CA ASP A 47 8.06 -32.89 -18.64
C ASP A 47 7.08 -32.55 -19.80
N ALA A 48 5.92 -33.18 -19.84
CA ALA A 48 4.89 -32.90 -20.85
C ALA A 48 4.06 -31.65 -20.50
N VAL A 49 3.86 -31.36 -19.20
CA VAL A 49 3.16 -30.16 -18.69
C VAL A 49 4.10 -28.97 -18.77
N GLU A 50 5.39 -29.15 -18.46
CA GLU A 50 6.41 -28.09 -18.51
C GLU A 50 6.64 -27.59 -19.95
N LYS A 51 6.62 -28.49 -20.95
CA LYS A 51 6.77 -28.10 -22.35
C LYS A 51 5.57 -27.36 -22.93
N THR A 52 4.38 -27.58 -22.35
CA THR A 52 3.14 -26.86 -22.72
C THR A 52 3.03 -25.53 -21.95
N MET A 53 3.56 -25.44 -20.73
CA MET A 53 3.58 -24.22 -19.95
C MET A 53 4.74 -23.29 -20.28
N ALA A 54 5.91 -23.83 -20.68
CA ALA A 54 7.06 -23.02 -21.12
C ALA A 54 6.82 -22.23 -22.42
N ALA A 55 5.83 -22.65 -23.21
CA ALA A 55 5.45 -21.92 -24.45
C ALA A 55 4.41 -20.79 -24.16
N ALA A 56 3.89 -20.68 -22.93
CA ALA A 56 2.83 -19.72 -22.58
C ALA A 56 3.24 -18.66 -21.54
N THR A 57 4.48 -18.68 -21.06
CA THR A 57 4.93 -17.72 -20.04
C THR A 57 6.24 -17.07 -20.42
N THR A 58 6.23 -16.25 -21.46
CA THR A 58 7.01 -15.02 -21.37
C THR A 58 6.48 -14.30 -20.15
N THR A 59 7.29 -14.23 -19.10
CA THR A 59 6.95 -13.51 -17.87
C THR A 59 6.62 -12.10 -18.31
N ALA A 60 5.39 -11.67 -18.05
CA ALA A 60 4.87 -10.35 -18.43
C ALA A 60 5.65 -9.16 -17.84
N TRP A 61 6.74 -9.41 -17.12
CA TRP A 61 7.58 -8.36 -16.51
C TRP A 61 8.34 -7.50 -17.52
N ASP A 62 8.71 -8.05 -18.67
CA ASP A 62 9.42 -7.29 -19.72
C ASP A 62 8.49 -6.28 -20.42
N GLU A 63 7.18 -6.54 -20.38
CA GLU A 63 6.16 -5.68 -20.99
C GLU A 63 5.54 -4.67 -20.00
N VAL A 64 5.88 -4.77 -18.71
CA VAL A 64 5.31 -3.86 -17.68
C VAL A 64 5.90 -2.48 -17.84
N PHE A 65 5.03 -1.53 -18.15
CA PHE A 65 5.42 -0.12 -18.35
C PHE A 65 5.92 0.51 -17.06
N GLY A 66 6.93 1.38 -17.15
CA GLY A 66 7.43 2.19 -16.04
C GLY A 66 8.37 1.47 -15.07
N LEU A 67 8.77 0.22 -15.35
CA LEU A 67 9.81 -0.47 -14.59
C LEU A 67 11.20 -0.24 -15.17
N GLU A 68 12.19 -0.09 -14.29
CA GLU A 68 13.59 -0.12 -14.67
C GLU A 68 14.04 -1.55 -15.03
N GLU A 69 15.10 -1.66 -15.81
CA GLU A 69 15.67 -2.95 -16.21
C GLU A 69 16.10 -3.81 -14.99
N ALA A 70 16.64 -3.19 -13.95
CA ALA A 70 16.98 -3.86 -12.71
C ALA A 70 15.74 -4.47 -12.02
N GLN A 71 14.66 -3.69 -11.90
CA GLN A 71 13.41 -4.15 -11.31
C GLN A 71 12.81 -5.32 -12.10
N ARG A 72 12.76 -5.24 -13.44
CA ARG A 72 12.28 -6.34 -14.30
C ARG A 72 13.07 -7.61 -14.07
N ARG A 73 14.41 -7.51 -14.03
CA ARG A 73 15.30 -8.65 -13.78
C ARG A 73 15.05 -9.29 -12.41
N HIS A 74 14.85 -8.49 -11.36
CA HIS A 74 14.59 -8.99 -10.01
C HIS A 74 13.22 -9.70 -9.93
N LEU A 75 12.18 -9.10 -10.50
CA LEU A 75 10.84 -9.69 -10.54
C LEU A 75 10.77 -10.96 -11.38
N SER A 76 11.51 -11.01 -12.51
CA SER A 76 11.63 -12.22 -13.33
C SER A 76 12.35 -13.34 -12.59
N ARG A 77 13.43 -13.04 -11.85
CA ARG A 77 14.10 -14.01 -10.97
C ARG A 77 13.17 -14.51 -9.86
N LEU A 78 12.39 -13.61 -9.23
CA LEU A 78 11.41 -13.98 -8.20
C LEU A 78 10.36 -14.92 -8.79
N HIS A 79 9.81 -14.62 -9.97
CA HIS A 79 8.87 -15.50 -10.65
C HIS A 79 9.45 -16.88 -10.92
N ALA A 80 10.69 -16.96 -11.44
CA ALA A 80 11.36 -18.23 -11.73
C ALA A 80 11.59 -19.06 -10.46
N ARG A 81 12.00 -18.45 -9.36
CA ARG A 81 12.25 -19.13 -8.07
C ARG A 81 10.96 -19.49 -7.32
N GLY A 82 9.93 -18.65 -7.42
CA GLY A 82 8.71 -18.78 -6.64
C GLY A 82 8.87 -18.21 -5.20
N VAL A 83 7.76 -18.11 -4.51
CA VAL A 83 7.63 -17.61 -3.14
C VAL A 83 7.02 -18.70 -2.29
N LEU A 84 7.73 -19.17 -1.28
CA LEU A 84 7.21 -20.15 -0.33
C LEU A 84 6.39 -19.42 0.74
N TRP A 85 5.11 -19.78 0.82
CA TRP A 85 4.23 -19.33 1.90
C TRP A 85 3.87 -20.50 2.80
N LYS A 86 3.91 -20.27 4.11
CA LYS A 86 3.49 -21.24 5.12
C LYS A 86 2.21 -20.74 5.78
N HIS A 87 1.20 -21.61 5.84
CA HIS A 87 -0.07 -21.25 6.47
C HIS A 87 0.14 -21.02 7.98
N PRO A 88 -0.14 -19.81 8.51
CA PRO A 88 -0.08 -19.58 9.96
C PRO A 88 -1.18 -20.43 10.64
N GLY A 89 -0.83 -21.19 11.65
CA GLY A 89 -1.76 -22.01 12.43
C GLY A 89 -2.00 -23.45 11.95
N LYS A 90 -1.25 -23.92 10.92
CA LYS A 90 -1.20 -25.36 10.56
C LYS A 90 0.18 -25.94 10.85
N ASP A 91 0.21 -27.23 11.19
CA ASP A 91 1.44 -27.95 11.47
C ASP A 91 2.42 -27.91 10.28
N GLU A 92 3.72 -27.82 10.56
CA GLU A 92 4.78 -27.59 9.56
C GLU A 92 4.78 -28.56 8.37
N SER A 93 4.17 -29.74 8.49
CA SER A 93 4.24 -30.79 7.48
C SER A 93 3.20 -30.71 6.35
N SER A 94 2.14 -29.88 6.46
CA SER A 94 1.00 -30.02 5.55
C SER A 94 0.51 -28.75 4.86
N ALA A 95 1.16 -27.61 5.00
CA ALA A 95 0.56 -26.35 4.57
C ALA A 95 1.53 -25.34 3.94
N SER A 96 2.61 -25.79 3.36
CA SER A 96 3.51 -24.92 2.58
C SER A 96 3.13 -24.96 1.10
N VAL A 97 2.98 -23.78 0.49
CA VAL A 97 2.66 -23.61 -0.93
C VAL A 97 3.68 -22.69 -1.56
N VAL A 98 4.22 -23.07 -2.71
CA VAL A 98 5.05 -22.19 -3.54
C VAL A 98 4.16 -21.48 -4.55
N PHE A 99 4.27 -20.16 -4.61
CA PHE A 99 3.57 -19.34 -5.59
C PHE A 99 4.55 -18.76 -6.60
N ARG A 100 4.23 -18.89 -7.89
CA ARG A 100 4.88 -18.11 -8.95
C ARG A 100 4.06 -16.85 -9.18
N LEU A 101 4.68 -15.69 -8.95
CA LEU A 101 4.01 -14.40 -9.04
C LEU A 101 4.16 -13.83 -10.45
N SER A 102 3.05 -13.56 -11.10
CA SER A 102 2.97 -12.92 -12.42
C SER A 102 2.26 -11.60 -12.31
N HIS A 103 2.60 -10.63 -13.16
CA HIS A 103 1.89 -9.37 -13.25
C HIS A 103 0.45 -9.60 -13.75
N GLY A 104 -0.54 -9.07 -13.03
CA GLY A 104 -1.96 -9.28 -13.33
C GLY A 104 -2.59 -8.20 -14.21
N GLY A 105 -1.77 -7.37 -14.85
CA GLY A 105 -2.19 -6.29 -15.74
C GLY A 105 -2.29 -4.93 -15.05
N GLU A 106 -2.26 -3.90 -15.85
CA GLU A 106 -2.30 -2.50 -15.40
C GLU A 106 -3.62 -2.15 -14.70
N VAL A 107 -3.52 -1.21 -13.78
CA VAL A 107 -4.63 -0.61 -13.03
C VAL A 107 -4.61 0.89 -13.29
N SER A 108 -5.78 1.52 -13.37
CA SER A 108 -5.88 2.98 -13.54
C SER A 108 -5.39 3.71 -12.29
N SER A 109 -4.66 4.81 -12.49
CA SER A 109 -4.19 5.69 -11.40
C SER A 109 -5.30 6.68 -11.00
N ASP A 110 -6.42 6.17 -10.51
CA ASP A 110 -7.63 6.93 -10.16
C ASP A 110 -7.88 7.04 -8.64
N GLY A 111 -6.87 6.67 -7.82
CA GLY A 111 -7.01 6.60 -6.36
C GLY A 111 -7.67 5.30 -5.85
N ASN A 112 -8.31 4.51 -6.72
CA ASN A 112 -8.88 3.20 -6.38
C ASN A 112 -7.91 2.04 -6.67
N CYS A 113 -6.66 2.33 -7.05
CA CYS A 113 -5.70 1.32 -7.50
C CYS A 113 -5.54 0.16 -6.50
N LEU A 114 -5.46 0.42 -5.19
CA LEU A 114 -5.42 -0.63 -4.16
C LEU A 114 -6.61 -1.59 -4.28
N PHE A 115 -7.81 -1.07 -4.37
CA PHE A 115 -9.04 -1.88 -4.39
C PHE A 115 -9.20 -2.60 -5.72
N THR A 116 -8.85 -1.97 -6.84
CA THR A 116 -8.88 -2.58 -8.17
C THR A 116 -7.83 -3.69 -8.29
N ALA A 117 -6.60 -3.46 -7.79
CA ALA A 117 -5.56 -4.45 -7.76
C ALA A 117 -5.95 -5.66 -6.87
N SER A 118 -6.51 -5.39 -5.69
CA SER A 118 -6.99 -6.42 -4.77
C SER A 118 -8.12 -7.25 -5.37
N GLN A 119 -9.09 -6.62 -6.04
CA GLN A 119 -10.18 -7.31 -6.74
C GLN A 119 -9.64 -8.31 -7.77
N LYS A 120 -8.68 -7.85 -8.60
CA LYS A 120 -8.05 -8.69 -9.64
C LYS A 120 -7.21 -9.82 -9.01
N ALA A 121 -6.37 -9.51 -8.02
CA ALA A 121 -5.48 -10.47 -7.37
C ALA A 121 -6.25 -11.56 -6.60
N MET A 122 -7.40 -11.21 -6.01
CA MET A 122 -8.27 -12.16 -5.32
C MET A 122 -9.21 -12.94 -6.26
N GLU A 123 -9.26 -12.60 -7.54
CA GLU A 123 -10.27 -13.09 -8.49
C GLU A 123 -11.71 -12.93 -7.95
N ALA A 124 -11.97 -11.83 -7.26
CA ALA A 124 -13.24 -11.57 -6.58
C ALA A 124 -14.36 -11.25 -7.58
N ARG A 125 -14.92 -12.30 -8.17
CA ARG A 125 -15.99 -12.18 -9.16
C ARG A 125 -17.26 -11.59 -8.52
N GLY A 126 -17.81 -10.57 -9.16
CA GLY A 126 -19.06 -9.94 -8.72
C GLY A 126 -18.91 -8.90 -7.60
N ILE A 127 -17.69 -8.56 -7.19
CA ILE A 127 -17.40 -7.47 -6.26
C ILE A 127 -16.56 -6.44 -7.02
N ASP A 128 -17.00 -5.21 -7.09
CA ASP A 128 -16.20 -4.14 -7.73
C ASP A 128 -15.26 -3.45 -6.72
N ALA A 129 -14.35 -2.61 -7.23
CA ALA A 129 -13.37 -1.91 -6.41
C ALA A 129 -14.01 -0.96 -5.37
N ARG A 130 -15.17 -0.35 -5.71
CA ARG A 130 -15.90 0.53 -4.79
C ARG A 130 -16.59 -0.27 -3.69
N ASP A 131 -17.08 -1.48 -4.00
CA ASP A 131 -17.62 -2.39 -2.99
C ASP A 131 -16.52 -2.88 -2.03
N LEU A 132 -15.32 -3.17 -2.54
CA LEU A 132 -14.16 -3.48 -1.70
C LEU A 132 -13.83 -2.30 -0.77
N ARG A 133 -13.76 -1.09 -1.30
CA ARG A 133 -13.54 0.13 -0.51
C ARG A 133 -14.60 0.29 0.59
N ARG A 134 -15.88 0.16 0.25
CA ARG A 134 -16.97 0.24 1.24
C ARG A 134 -16.88 -0.84 2.33
N ARG A 135 -16.51 -2.06 1.97
CA ARG A 135 -16.30 -3.17 2.94
C ARG A 135 -15.12 -2.88 3.85
N THR A 136 -14.01 -2.38 3.30
CA THR A 136 -12.83 -1.97 4.05
C THR A 136 -13.17 -0.91 5.10
N VAL A 137 -13.86 0.16 4.70
CA VAL A 137 -14.29 1.23 5.60
C VAL A 137 -15.24 0.73 6.67
N ARG A 138 -16.19 -0.12 6.29
CA ARG A 138 -17.13 -0.73 7.26
C ARG A 138 -16.38 -1.60 8.26
N ARG A 139 -15.44 -2.44 7.81
CA ARG A 139 -14.59 -3.27 8.67
C ARG A 139 -13.82 -2.41 9.67
N PHE A 140 -13.19 -1.34 9.19
CA PHE A 140 -12.51 -0.39 10.05
C PHE A 140 -13.44 0.16 11.15
N LEU A 141 -14.62 0.66 10.77
CA LEU A 141 -15.57 1.25 11.71
C LEU A 141 -16.07 0.25 12.76
N GLU A 142 -16.30 -1.00 12.37
CA GLU A 142 -16.68 -2.06 13.30
C GLU A 142 -15.58 -2.33 14.32
N ASP A 143 -14.33 -2.47 13.85
CA ASP A 143 -13.17 -2.71 14.69
C ASP A 143 -12.86 -1.49 15.59
N PHE A 144 -12.87 -0.28 15.04
CA PHE A 144 -12.63 0.96 15.79
C PHE A 144 -13.67 1.19 16.89
N ARG A 145 -14.96 0.87 16.64
CA ARG A 145 -16.02 0.99 17.65
C ARG A 145 -15.87 -0.03 18.78
N SER A 146 -15.36 -1.20 18.49
CA SER A 146 -15.14 -2.28 19.47
C SER A 146 -13.80 -2.18 20.19
N ALA A 147 -12.88 -1.35 19.75
CA ALA A 147 -11.57 -1.12 20.35
C ALA A 147 -11.68 -0.44 21.72
N SER A 148 -10.74 -0.72 22.61
CA SER A 148 -10.58 0.00 23.87
C SER A 148 -10.20 1.48 23.63
N GLU A 149 -10.34 2.35 24.62
CA GLU A 149 -9.99 3.76 24.46
C GLU A 149 -8.47 3.94 24.20
N GLU A 150 -7.63 3.10 24.80
CA GLU A 150 -6.19 3.11 24.56
C GLU A 150 -5.86 2.71 23.11
N GLU A 151 -6.52 1.69 22.55
CA GLU A 151 -6.37 1.30 21.17
C GLU A 151 -6.85 2.37 20.20
N LYS A 152 -7.99 3.02 20.50
CA LYS A 152 -8.49 4.16 19.71
C LYS A 152 -7.52 5.34 19.70
N GLU A 153 -6.88 5.62 20.83
CA GLU A 153 -5.88 6.69 20.92
C GLU A 153 -4.68 6.38 20.01
N VAL A 154 -4.17 5.15 20.06
CA VAL A 154 -3.06 4.73 19.20
C VAL A 154 -3.42 4.78 17.72
N ILE A 155 -4.62 4.32 17.35
CA ILE A 155 -5.12 4.43 15.97
C ILE A 155 -5.22 5.90 15.54
N THR A 156 -5.74 6.75 16.42
CA THR A 156 -5.89 8.19 16.19
C THR A 156 -4.53 8.86 16.00
N ASP A 157 -3.54 8.50 16.80
CA ASP A 157 -2.18 9.04 16.66
C ASP A 157 -1.50 8.60 15.36
N ALA A 158 -1.69 7.33 14.97
CA ALA A 158 -1.19 6.83 13.69
C ALA A 158 -1.83 7.57 12.50
N ILE A 159 -3.16 7.79 12.53
CA ILE A 159 -3.88 8.55 11.51
C ILE A 159 -3.38 10.00 11.47
N ARG A 160 -3.26 10.65 12.61
CA ARG A 160 -2.76 12.03 12.70
C ARG A 160 -1.35 12.15 12.12
N HIS A 161 -0.47 11.19 12.44
CA HIS A 161 0.88 11.18 11.89
C HIS A 161 0.88 10.98 10.36
N MET A 162 0.00 10.15 9.84
CA MET A 162 -0.08 9.83 8.42
C MET A 162 -0.67 10.99 7.59
N TYR A 163 -1.71 11.67 8.09
CA TYR A 163 -2.48 12.66 7.34
C TYR A 163 -2.19 14.12 7.66
N SER A 164 -1.42 14.36 8.71
CA SER A 164 -0.89 15.69 9.05
C SER A 164 0.55 15.55 9.56
N PRO A 165 1.45 14.87 8.81
CA PRO A 165 2.81 14.63 9.24
C PRO A 165 3.58 15.94 9.32
N ASP A 166 4.42 16.11 10.36
CA ASP A 166 5.47 17.11 10.38
C ASP A 166 6.71 16.54 9.67
N LEU A 167 6.94 17.00 8.44
CA LEU A 167 8.01 16.51 7.58
C LEU A 167 9.37 17.13 7.89
N LYS A 168 9.48 18.05 8.90
CA LYS A 168 10.77 18.63 9.31
C LYS A 168 11.78 17.61 9.81
N SER A 169 11.30 16.53 10.41
CA SER A 169 12.11 15.40 10.85
C SER A 169 12.33 14.35 9.76
N GLY A 170 11.82 14.58 8.55
CA GLY A 170 11.82 13.65 7.44
C GLY A 170 12.48 14.22 6.17
N TRP A 171 12.28 13.55 5.08
CA TRP A 171 13.00 13.64 3.82
C TRP A 171 12.54 14.74 2.85
N GLY A 172 11.60 15.61 3.26
CA GLY A 172 11.07 16.66 2.41
C GLY A 172 12.03 17.84 2.26
N ILE A 173 12.59 18.02 1.09
CA ILE A 173 13.48 19.15 0.79
C ILE A 173 12.70 20.46 0.59
N HIS A 174 11.41 20.37 0.24
CA HIS A 174 10.57 21.52 -0.11
C HIS A 174 9.25 21.59 0.64
N ILE A 175 8.65 20.45 1.00
CA ILE A 175 7.40 20.37 1.75
C ILE A 175 7.73 19.85 3.15
N VAL A 176 7.44 20.65 4.17
CA VAL A 176 7.74 20.30 5.56
C VAL A 176 6.51 19.81 6.32
N GLN A 177 5.32 20.04 5.80
CA GLN A 177 4.06 19.56 6.36
C GLN A 177 3.00 19.47 5.27
N GLU A 178 2.17 18.44 5.37
CA GLU A 178 0.97 18.27 4.56
C GLU A 178 -0.23 18.02 5.49
N GLU A 179 -1.38 18.62 5.18
CA GLU A 179 -2.61 18.44 5.94
C GLU A 179 -3.76 18.09 5.00
N LYS A 180 -4.53 17.04 5.33
CA LYS A 180 -5.71 16.62 4.57
C LYS A 180 -6.97 17.09 5.29
N LEU A 181 -7.83 17.79 4.55
CA LEU A 181 -9.13 18.26 5.00
C LEU A 181 -10.24 17.73 4.11
N LEU A 182 -11.43 17.59 4.64
CA LEU A 182 -12.62 17.12 3.93
C LEU A 182 -13.64 18.25 3.86
N ALA A 183 -13.91 18.72 2.64
CA ALA A 183 -14.95 19.68 2.35
C ALA A 183 -16.22 18.96 1.93
N LYS A 184 -17.37 19.29 2.54
CA LYS A 184 -18.64 18.78 2.06
C LYS A 184 -18.97 19.36 0.69
N LYS A 185 -19.41 18.52 -0.23
CA LYS A 185 -19.74 18.95 -1.62
C LYS A 185 -20.89 19.93 -1.67
N ASP A 186 -21.90 19.76 -0.83
CA ASP A 186 -23.05 20.65 -0.73
C ASP A 186 -22.70 22.03 -0.13
N GLU A 187 -21.59 22.14 0.58
CA GLU A 187 -21.11 23.40 1.17
C GLU A 187 -20.08 24.13 0.28
N ARG A 188 -19.65 23.54 -0.87
CA ARG A 188 -18.59 24.11 -1.73
C ARG A 188 -18.87 25.54 -2.19
N GLU A 189 -20.09 25.83 -2.63
CA GLU A 189 -20.47 27.20 -3.05
C GLU A 189 -20.35 28.21 -1.90
N SER A 190 -20.69 27.80 -0.68
CA SER A 190 -20.56 28.65 0.51
C SER A 190 -19.09 28.88 0.89
N LEU A 191 -18.23 27.85 0.75
CA LEU A 191 -16.80 27.99 0.98
C LEU A 191 -16.16 28.92 -0.05
N ASP A 192 -16.49 28.73 -1.33
CA ASP A 192 -15.98 29.59 -2.40
C ASP A 192 -16.44 31.04 -2.22
N SER A 193 -17.68 31.28 -1.82
CA SER A 193 -18.19 32.62 -1.52
C SER A 193 -17.43 33.29 -0.37
N ALA A 194 -17.15 32.55 0.71
CA ALA A 194 -16.40 33.06 1.84
C ALA A 194 -14.94 33.39 1.47
N ILE A 195 -14.31 32.56 0.63
CA ILE A 195 -12.97 32.84 0.10
C ILE A 195 -13.01 34.14 -0.73
N GLU A 196 -14.00 34.31 -1.62
CA GLU A 196 -14.16 35.49 -2.45
C GLU A 196 -14.35 36.76 -1.61
N GLU A 197 -15.11 36.71 -0.53
CA GLU A 197 -15.24 37.85 0.41
C GLU A 197 -13.89 38.29 0.98
N LEU A 198 -13.02 37.33 1.34
CA LEU A 198 -11.67 37.62 1.84
C LEU A 198 -10.76 38.21 0.74
N LEU A 199 -10.92 37.76 -0.51
CA LEU A 199 -10.21 38.32 -1.66
C LEU A 199 -10.60 39.80 -1.88
N GLN A 200 -11.89 40.14 -1.73
CA GLN A 200 -12.39 41.53 -1.93
C GLN A 200 -11.82 42.52 -0.92
N ILE A 201 -11.43 42.05 0.26
CA ILE A 201 -10.76 42.90 1.28
C ILE A 201 -9.22 42.91 1.13
N GLY A 202 -8.68 42.25 0.06
CA GLY A 202 -7.27 42.30 -0.32
C GLY A 202 -6.41 41.15 0.20
N MET A 203 -7.00 40.07 0.68
CA MET A 203 -6.25 38.88 1.09
C MET A 203 -5.79 38.10 -0.16
N HIS A 204 -4.61 37.45 -0.09
CA HIS A 204 -4.17 36.53 -1.13
C HIS A 204 -5.03 35.26 -1.12
N ARG A 205 -5.28 34.69 -2.33
CA ARG A 205 -6.18 33.55 -2.50
C ARG A 205 -5.81 32.35 -1.63
N GLU A 206 -4.54 31.99 -1.64
CA GLU A 206 -4.05 30.82 -0.90
C GLU A 206 -4.28 31.00 0.62
N THR A 207 -3.99 32.19 1.16
CA THR A 207 -4.20 32.50 2.56
C THR A 207 -5.69 32.54 2.93
N ALA A 208 -6.53 33.09 2.04
CA ALA A 208 -7.98 33.10 2.21
C ALA A 208 -8.56 31.69 2.20
N ALA A 209 -8.13 30.85 1.26
CA ALA A 209 -8.54 29.47 1.15
C ALA A 209 -8.10 28.65 2.36
N GLU A 210 -6.83 28.78 2.79
CA GLU A 210 -6.31 28.14 4.00
C GLU A 210 -7.18 28.48 5.22
N SER A 211 -7.47 29.78 5.42
CA SER A 211 -8.25 30.23 6.57
C SER A 211 -9.65 29.63 6.59
N ILE A 212 -10.36 29.67 5.46
CA ILE A 212 -11.72 29.15 5.35
C ILE A 212 -11.75 27.63 5.47
N TYR A 213 -10.82 26.91 4.81
CA TYR A 213 -10.81 25.45 4.86
C TYR A 213 -10.44 24.92 6.24
N ARG A 214 -9.47 25.52 6.94
CA ARG A 214 -9.16 25.14 8.34
C ARG A 214 -10.30 25.40 9.30
N GLU A 215 -11.07 26.47 9.08
CA GLU A 215 -12.19 26.79 9.94
C GLU A 215 -13.41 25.91 9.70
N ARG A 216 -13.70 25.56 8.42
CA ARG A 216 -15.00 24.97 8.04
C ARG A 216 -14.94 23.55 7.54
N CYS A 217 -13.74 23.02 7.17
CA CYS A 217 -13.59 21.65 6.72
C CYS A 217 -13.16 20.73 7.85
N LEU A 218 -13.43 19.44 7.69
CA LEU A 218 -13.10 18.41 8.67
C LEU A 218 -11.66 17.93 8.46
N PRO A 219 -10.75 18.08 9.43
CA PRO A 219 -9.41 17.52 9.31
C PRO A 219 -9.42 15.99 9.43
N VAL A 220 -8.55 15.30 8.66
CA VAL A 220 -8.34 13.86 8.77
C VAL A 220 -7.32 13.59 9.88
N ASN A 221 -7.80 13.43 11.12
CA ASN A 221 -6.96 13.34 12.31
C ASN A 221 -7.40 12.29 13.34
N ASP A 222 -8.45 11.53 13.05
CA ASP A 222 -8.97 10.46 13.89
C ASP A 222 -9.63 9.34 13.07
N GLY A 223 -10.08 8.26 13.74
CA GLY A 223 -10.70 7.12 13.07
C GLY A 223 -12.01 7.47 12.36
N LEU A 224 -12.79 8.41 12.85
CA LEU A 224 -14.06 8.78 12.22
C LEU A 224 -13.82 9.64 10.96
N SER A 225 -12.89 10.58 11.03
CA SER A 225 -12.50 11.39 9.88
C SER A 225 -11.77 10.56 8.82
N TRP A 226 -10.90 9.60 9.24
CA TRP A 226 -10.28 8.63 8.34
C TRP A 226 -11.33 7.81 7.57
N SER A 227 -12.38 7.34 8.24
CA SER A 227 -13.42 6.56 7.57
C SER A 227 -14.17 7.36 6.50
N LYS A 228 -14.39 8.65 6.72
CA LYS A 228 -14.97 9.56 5.72
C LYS A 228 -14.01 9.80 4.57
N TYR A 229 -12.73 10.05 4.86
CA TYR A 229 -11.68 10.19 3.86
C TYR A 229 -11.59 8.95 2.98
N MET A 230 -11.41 7.78 3.58
CA MET A 230 -11.25 6.53 2.84
C MET A 230 -12.54 6.11 2.09
N SER A 231 -13.70 6.67 2.44
CA SER A 231 -14.94 6.47 1.69
C SER A 231 -14.98 7.21 0.35
N ILE A 232 -14.10 8.20 0.13
CA ILE A 232 -14.08 9.00 -1.09
C ILE A 232 -13.48 8.17 -2.22
N SER A 233 -14.31 7.83 -3.20
CA SER A 233 -13.99 6.95 -4.32
C SER A 233 -13.76 7.66 -5.65
N GLY A 234 -13.87 8.99 -5.66
CA GLY A 234 -13.88 9.79 -6.89
C GLY A 234 -15.21 9.75 -7.65
N SER A 235 -16.27 9.28 -6.99
CA SER A 235 -17.63 9.29 -7.52
C SER A 235 -18.28 10.64 -7.31
N THR A 236 -19.21 10.98 -8.19
CA THR A 236 -20.09 12.16 -8.00
C THR A 236 -21.00 12.03 -6.79
N GLU A 237 -21.22 10.79 -6.32
CA GLU A 237 -22.07 10.48 -5.15
C GLU A 237 -21.31 10.62 -3.81
N ASP A 238 -20.00 10.82 -3.82
CA ASP A 238 -19.23 11.02 -2.60
C ASP A 238 -19.69 12.30 -1.89
N GLU A 239 -19.83 12.22 -0.57
CA GLU A 239 -20.29 13.34 0.27
C GLU A 239 -19.24 14.45 0.40
N TYR A 240 -17.95 14.09 0.35
CA TYR A 240 -16.83 14.99 0.60
C TYR A 240 -15.90 15.08 -0.61
N ASP A 241 -15.25 16.26 -0.74
CA ASP A 241 -14.06 16.47 -1.55
C ASP A 241 -12.82 16.52 -0.65
N ILE A 242 -11.66 16.15 -1.22
CA ILE A 242 -10.38 16.21 -0.54
C ILE A 242 -9.74 17.57 -0.79
N ILE A 243 -9.37 18.28 0.28
CA ILE A 243 -8.53 19.46 0.23
C ILE A 243 -7.18 19.10 0.81
N THR A 244 -6.10 19.47 0.13
CA THR A 244 -4.73 19.28 0.61
C THR A 244 -4.05 20.61 0.78
N LEU A 245 -3.59 20.91 2.00
CA LEU A 245 -2.74 22.05 2.32
C LEU A 245 -1.31 21.59 2.42
N GLN A 246 -0.40 22.23 1.69
CA GLN A 246 1.04 21.92 1.72
C GLN A 246 1.82 23.13 2.23
N TYR A 247 2.76 22.88 3.12
CA TYR A 247 3.56 23.93 3.76
C TYR A 247 5.05 23.71 3.51
N THR A 248 5.77 24.83 3.41
CA THR A 248 7.23 24.89 3.51
C THR A 248 7.62 25.50 4.87
N GLU A 249 8.92 25.63 5.11
CA GLU A 249 9.40 26.37 6.29
C GLU A 249 8.96 27.84 6.30
N ASP A 250 8.74 28.42 5.12
CA ASP A 250 8.30 29.82 4.94
C ASP A 250 6.77 29.99 5.08
N GLY A 251 6.01 28.90 5.16
CA GLY A 251 4.56 28.90 5.29
C GLY A 251 3.83 28.13 4.20
N LEU A 252 2.58 28.51 3.93
CA LEU A 252 1.73 27.84 2.95
C LEU A 252 2.34 27.88 1.55
N LEU A 253 2.58 26.70 0.97
CA LEU A 253 3.08 26.54 -0.40
C LEU A 253 1.95 26.46 -1.42
N SER A 254 0.95 25.61 -1.17
CA SER A 254 -0.14 25.37 -2.11
C SER A 254 -1.40 24.87 -1.40
N VAL A 255 -2.54 25.09 -2.07
CA VAL A 255 -3.84 24.54 -1.72
C VAL A 255 -4.37 23.76 -2.91
N ASP A 256 -4.44 22.44 -2.77
CA ASP A 256 -5.10 21.59 -3.75
C ASP A 256 -6.57 21.39 -3.34
N GLU A 257 -7.44 22.01 -4.09
CA GLU A 257 -8.88 22.08 -3.81
C GLU A 257 -9.67 20.94 -4.48
N ASN A 258 -9.00 20.02 -5.20
CA ASN A 258 -9.67 18.97 -5.99
C ASN A 258 -10.91 19.51 -6.76
N ARG A 259 -10.74 20.60 -7.49
CA ARG A 259 -11.84 21.34 -8.13
C ARG A 259 -12.68 20.51 -9.10
N GLU A 260 -12.11 19.43 -9.64
CA GLU A 260 -12.86 18.52 -10.51
C GLU A 260 -13.74 17.54 -9.71
N GLY A 261 -13.57 17.47 -8.39
CA GLY A 261 -14.35 16.62 -7.49
C GLY A 261 -14.24 15.11 -7.77
N ARG A 262 -13.18 14.70 -8.48
CA ARG A 262 -13.00 13.31 -8.94
C ARG A 262 -11.88 12.55 -8.25
N ALA A 263 -11.09 13.21 -7.39
CA ALA A 263 -10.02 12.53 -6.69
C ALA A 263 -10.58 11.55 -5.67
N ALA A 264 -10.09 10.33 -5.71
CA ALA A 264 -10.35 9.32 -4.69
C ALA A 264 -9.27 9.36 -3.62
N ALA A 265 -9.61 8.97 -2.40
CA ALA A 265 -8.62 8.74 -1.34
C ALA A 265 -7.72 7.56 -1.70
N PHE A 266 -6.40 7.73 -1.61
CA PHE A 266 -5.45 6.63 -1.82
C PHE A 266 -5.57 5.61 -0.67
N GLY A 267 -5.50 4.31 -1.03
CA GLY A 267 -5.48 3.25 -0.03
C GLY A 267 -4.14 3.22 0.70
N ASP A 268 -4.21 3.20 2.02
CA ASP A 268 -3.07 3.17 2.94
C ASP A 268 -2.92 1.81 3.64
N ASP A 269 -1.95 1.68 4.54
CA ASP A 269 -1.68 0.48 5.31
C ASP A 269 -2.86 0.06 6.19
N ILE A 270 -3.61 1.02 6.74
CA ILE A 270 -4.83 0.76 7.52
C ILE A 270 -5.89 0.11 6.63
N ALA A 271 -6.06 0.62 5.41
CA ALA A 271 -6.98 0.06 4.44
C ALA A 271 -6.58 -1.37 4.04
N ILE A 272 -5.28 -1.65 3.84
CA ILE A 272 -4.77 -2.99 3.51
C ILE A 272 -5.02 -3.97 4.66
N GLU A 273 -4.76 -3.58 5.91
CA GLU A 273 -5.04 -4.44 7.08
C GLU A 273 -6.54 -4.73 7.25
N CYS A 274 -7.39 -3.72 7.05
CA CYS A 274 -8.84 -3.91 7.08
C CYS A 274 -9.31 -4.85 5.97
N LEU A 275 -8.72 -4.72 4.76
CA LEU A 275 -9.00 -5.61 3.63
C LEU A 275 -8.54 -7.05 3.95
N ALA A 276 -7.34 -7.23 4.49
CA ALA A 276 -6.82 -8.52 4.94
C ALA A 276 -7.77 -9.16 5.97
N THR A 277 -8.25 -8.39 6.94
CA THR A 277 -9.17 -8.82 8.00
C THR A 277 -10.54 -9.21 7.44
N GLU A 278 -11.10 -8.41 6.54
CA GLU A 278 -12.40 -8.67 5.90
C GLU A 278 -12.42 -9.98 5.12
N PHE A 279 -11.31 -10.27 4.40
CA PHE A 279 -11.18 -11.47 3.57
C PHE A 279 -10.45 -12.63 4.24
N LYS A 280 -10.02 -12.48 5.51
CA LYS A 280 -9.28 -13.48 6.29
C LYS A 280 -8.07 -14.05 5.55
N ARG A 281 -7.34 -13.17 4.88
CA ARG A 281 -6.14 -13.48 4.08
C ARG A 281 -5.00 -12.57 4.49
N GLU A 282 -3.78 -13.08 4.46
CA GLU A 282 -2.61 -12.21 4.48
C GLU A 282 -2.51 -11.49 3.14
N ILE A 283 -2.13 -10.21 3.16
CA ILE A 283 -1.84 -9.42 1.96
C ILE A 283 -0.35 -9.04 2.02
N TYR A 284 0.39 -9.38 0.98
CA TYR A 284 1.79 -9.01 0.83
C TYR A 284 1.91 -7.94 -0.25
N VAL A 285 2.40 -6.76 0.14
CA VAL A 285 2.78 -5.72 -0.82
C VAL A 285 4.23 -5.98 -1.25
N VAL A 286 4.42 -6.22 -2.53
CA VAL A 286 5.70 -6.56 -3.14
C VAL A 286 6.28 -5.31 -3.79
N GLN A 287 7.52 -4.97 -3.43
CA GLN A 287 8.26 -3.84 -3.99
C GLN A 287 9.58 -4.35 -4.58
N ALA A 288 9.94 -3.85 -5.76
CA ALA A 288 11.23 -4.15 -6.38
C ALA A 288 12.09 -2.90 -6.42
N HIS A 289 13.31 -3.00 -5.92
CA HIS A 289 14.29 -1.93 -6.03
C HIS A 289 14.87 -1.83 -7.45
N GLY A 290 15.16 -0.59 -7.85
CA GLY A 290 15.84 -0.28 -9.10
C GLY A 290 17.37 -0.29 -8.96
N SER A 291 18.02 0.60 -9.69
CA SER A 291 19.48 0.71 -9.77
C SER A 291 20.12 1.66 -8.74
N ASP A 292 19.38 2.09 -7.74
CA ASP A 292 19.80 3.12 -6.77
C ASP A 292 20.94 2.73 -5.81
N GLY A 293 21.54 1.56 -5.96
CA GLY A 293 22.81 1.18 -5.34
C GLY A 293 22.82 1.10 -3.79
N MET A 294 21.69 1.36 -3.17
CA MET A 294 21.54 1.34 -1.70
C MET A 294 21.18 -0.06 -1.16
N VAL A 295 20.87 -1.00 -2.04
CA VAL A 295 20.41 -2.34 -1.68
C VAL A 295 21.33 -3.38 -2.30
N GLU A 296 21.76 -4.34 -1.50
CA GLU A 296 22.53 -5.50 -1.99
C GLU A 296 21.71 -6.29 -3.01
N GLU A 297 22.39 -6.83 -4.06
CA GLU A 297 21.71 -7.54 -5.16
C GLU A 297 20.84 -8.74 -4.70
N GLU A 298 21.07 -9.25 -3.49
CA GLU A 298 20.32 -10.35 -2.90
C GLU A 298 18.98 -9.93 -2.30
N ASN A 299 18.83 -8.64 -1.94
CA ASN A 299 17.67 -8.08 -1.25
C ASN A 299 16.93 -7.04 -2.11
N CYS A 300 16.73 -7.34 -3.39
CA CYS A 300 16.16 -6.38 -4.35
C CYS A 300 14.63 -6.38 -4.42
N VAL A 301 13.97 -7.35 -3.77
CA VAL A 301 12.50 -7.44 -3.72
C VAL A 301 12.07 -7.58 -2.28
N PHE A 302 11.21 -6.68 -1.83
CA PHE A 302 10.67 -6.66 -0.48
C PHE A 302 9.23 -7.12 -0.47
N PHE A 303 8.86 -7.80 0.60
CA PHE A 303 7.50 -8.19 0.91
C PHE A 303 7.09 -7.49 2.20
N LEU A 304 6.06 -6.66 2.12
CA LEU A 304 5.47 -5.99 3.27
C LEU A 304 4.22 -6.77 3.69
N PRO A 305 4.27 -7.51 4.81
CA PRO A 305 3.16 -8.34 5.24
C PRO A 305 2.09 -7.53 5.97
N HIS A 306 0.85 -7.62 5.51
CA HIS A 306 -0.34 -7.15 6.21
C HIS A 306 -1.15 -8.37 6.65
N LYS A 307 -1.20 -8.59 7.96
CA LYS A 307 -1.87 -9.75 8.55
C LYS A 307 -3.29 -9.38 9.00
N PRO A 308 -4.26 -10.28 8.79
CA PRO A 308 -5.60 -10.06 9.33
C PRO A 308 -5.55 -10.10 10.87
N ARG A 309 -6.40 -9.30 11.50
CA ARG A 309 -6.61 -9.36 12.96
C ARG A 309 -7.42 -10.59 13.37
N SER A 310 -7.99 -11.30 12.41
CA SER A 310 -8.69 -12.56 12.58
C SER A 310 -7.81 -13.74 12.16
N GLU A 311 -8.32 -14.96 12.35
CA GLU A 311 -7.67 -16.17 11.84
C GLU A 311 -7.52 -16.14 10.32
N VAL A 312 -6.37 -16.57 9.81
CA VAL A 312 -6.12 -16.74 8.37
C VAL A 312 -6.81 -18.02 7.91
N LEU A 313 -7.75 -17.91 6.98
CA LEU A 313 -8.50 -19.04 6.45
C LEU A 313 -8.17 -19.37 4.99
N GLU A 314 -7.70 -18.39 4.26
CA GLU A 314 -7.48 -18.45 2.80
C GLU A 314 -6.02 -18.23 2.45
N VAL A 315 -5.66 -18.58 1.22
CA VAL A 315 -4.32 -18.32 0.67
C VAL A 315 -4.05 -16.82 0.58
N PRO A 316 -2.76 -16.40 0.66
CA PRO A 316 -2.41 -14.98 0.66
C PRO A 316 -2.73 -14.30 -0.67
N VAL A 317 -2.83 -13.00 -0.62
CA VAL A 317 -2.92 -12.10 -1.77
C VAL A 317 -1.62 -11.35 -1.93
N PHE A 318 -1.16 -11.17 -3.15
CA PHE A 318 0.02 -10.40 -3.47
C PHE A 318 -0.36 -9.19 -4.30
N LEU A 319 0.15 -8.02 -3.92
CA LEU A 319 -0.02 -6.76 -4.63
C LEU A 319 1.36 -6.24 -5.00
N PHE A 320 1.50 -5.68 -6.17
CA PHE A 320 2.72 -5.02 -6.58
C PHE A 320 2.60 -3.52 -6.33
N MET A 321 3.50 -2.95 -5.54
CA MET A 321 3.63 -1.51 -5.41
C MET A 321 4.65 -1.02 -6.43
N LYS A 322 4.17 -0.36 -7.47
CA LYS A 322 4.95 0.25 -8.53
C LYS A 322 5.29 1.67 -8.13
N GLY A 323 6.56 1.95 -8.00
CA GLY A 323 7.06 3.24 -7.54
C GLY A 323 8.17 3.05 -6.52
N THR A 324 8.99 4.07 -6.35
CA THR A 324 10.12 4.05 -5.41
C THR A 324 9.73 4.79 -4.12
N GLY A 325 8.55 4.52 -3.56
CA GLY A 325 7.99 5.24 -2.39
C GLY A 325 8.96 5.51 -1.22
N TRP A 326 10.13 4.89 -1.24
CA TRP A 326 11.20 5.06 -0.26
C TRP A 326 11.96 6.38 -0.36
N CYS A 327 11.96 7.05 -1.52
CA CYS A 327 12.76 8.25 -1.74
C CYS A 327 11.99 9.42 -2.36
N GLY A 328 10.67 9.44 -2.27
CA GLY A 328 9.86 10.62 -2.58
C GLY A 328 9.76 11.02 -4.06
N GLY A 329 10.08 10.11 -4.98
CA GLY A 329 10.18 10.44 -6.39
C GLY A 329 9.13 9.84 -7.33
N GLY A 330 8.20 9.04 -6.86
CA GLY A 330 7.19 8.40 -7.71
C GLY A 330 5.86 8.24 -7.01
N ALA A 331 4.77 8.37 -7.76
CA ALA A 331 3.45 8.08 -7.22
C ALA A 331 3.35 6.58 -6.93
N ASP A 332 3.14 6.21 -5.68
CA ASP A 332 2.89 4.84 -5.28
C ASP A 332 1.61 4.34 -5.94
N HIS A 333 1.71 3.22 -6.64
CA HIS A 333 0.63 2.68 -7.44
C HIS A 333 0.53 1.18 -7.26
N TYR A 334 -0.65 0.69 -6.88
CA TYR A 334 -0.89 -0.73 -6.69
C TYR A 334 -1.35 -1.40 -7.98
N GLU A 335 -0.69 -2.51 -8.32
CA GLU A 335 -1.06 -3.40 -9.40
C GLU A 335 -1.23 -4.84 -8.89
N PRO A 336 -2.07 -5.68 -9.52
CA PRO A 336 -2.31 -7.04 -9.04
C PRO A 336 -1.14 -7.96 -9.36
N LEU A 337 -0.84 -8.88 -8.44
CA LEU A 337 -0.02 -10.06 -8.71
C LEU A 337 -0.90 -11.31 -8.70
N ILE A 338 -0.80 -12.08 -9.76
CA ILE A 338 -1.46 -13.38 -9.85
C ILE A 338 -0.52 -14.44 -9.29
N ALA A 339 -0.96 -15.06 -8.20
CA ALA A 339 -0.20 -16.08 -7.49
C ALA A 339 -0.60 -17.48 -7.98
N ASN A 340 0.21 -18.04 -8.86
CA ASN A 340 -0.01 -19.38 -9.39
C ASN A 340 0.66 -20.41 -8.48
N PRO A 341 -0.09 -21.35 -7.85
CA PRO A 341 0.50 -22.40 -7.06
C PRO A 341 1.36 -23.30 -7.94
N SER A 342 2.57 -23.60 -7.46
CA SER A 342 3.52 -24.48 -8.15
C SER A 342 3.86 -25.67 -7.25
N PRO A 343 4.04 -26.89 -7.80
CA PRO A 343 4.55 -28.00 -7.01
C PRO A 343 5.97 -27.69 -6.54
N LEU A 344 6.28 -28.07 -5.29
CA LEU A 344 7.64 -27.99 -4.73
C LEU A 344 8.54 -28.95 -5.55
N ILE A 345 9.43 -28.40 -6.35
CA ILE A 345 10.46 -29.17 -7.05
C ILE A 345 11.72 -29.14 -6.18
N SER A 346 12.21 -30.30 -5.81
CA SER A 346 13.18 -30.55 -4.73
C SER A 346 14.59 -29.96 -4.89
N HIS A 347 14.87 -29.10 -5.85
CA HIS A 347 16.20 -28.52 -6.08
C HIS A 347 16.21 -27.02 -6.37
N GLU A 348 15.09 -26.34 -6.27
CA GLU A 348 15.04 -24.88 -6.54
C GLU A 348 15.15 -24.09 -5.25
N LYS A 349 16.04 -23.08 -5.25
CA LYS A 349 16.10 -22.05 -4.22
C LYS A 349 14.82 -21.23 -4.28
N VAL A 350 13.99 -21.33 -3.25
CA VAL A 350 12.70 -20.65 -3.13
C VAL A 350 12.87 -19.44 -2.21
N ALA A 351 12.28 -18.31 -2.54
CA ALA A 351 12.21 -17.19 -1.63
C ALA A 351 11.22 -17.50 -0.49
N LEU A 352 11.67 -17.33 0.74
CA LEU A 352 10.82 -17.52 1.93
C LEU A 352 10.13 -16.20 2.27
N VAL A 353 8.80 -16.26 2.44
CA VAL A 353 8.04 -15.19 3.08
C VAL A 353 7.72 -15.67 4.49
N LEU A 354 8.35 -15.07 5.46
CA LEU A 354 8.23 -15.40 6.87
C LEU A 354 7.10 -14.61 7.54
#